data_9fc64e02c72a69bb498f84d05a2eea07
#
_entry.id   9fc64e02c72a69bb498f84d05a2eea07
#
_cell.length_a   1.000
_cell.length_b   1.000
_cell.length_c   1.000
_cell.angle_alpha   90.00
_cell.angle_beta   90.00
_cell.angle_gamma   90.00
#
_symmetry.space_group_name_H-M   'P 1'
#
loop_
_entity.id
_entity.type
_entity.pdbx_description
1 polymer ?
#
loop_
_entity_poly.entity_id
_entity_poly.type
_entity_poly.pdbx_seq_one_letter_code
_entity_poly.pdbx_strand_id
1 'polypeptide(L)'
;MADERTDVEIALAKEGRLLKKLTRLHEEQNLLYQQNIHDIFYEKTLEFESASEKLTLNARTIPVVTGRPSAQMDVELIMEKEIPVEMGFTEQGWFQLRMPMLLPQKGKGGSQYIRGFLYPAMMRFMRNDQRALRYKECILIYRHVYSRTYDERKYRDHDNIELNMVTDTVAVRVMADDSPMLCRHYYCSAVGDNERTEVYVIPRSDFFKWLEMEDHIPESGLKVENNPSIFGQ
;
A
#
# COMPACT_ATOMS: atom_id res chain seq x y z
N MET A 1 -15.13 -28.24 30.63
CA MET A 1 -15.86 -27.24 29.84
C MET A 1 -14.81 -26.35 29.23
N ALA A 2 -14.61 -26.40 27.90
CA ALA A 2 -13.75 -25.46 27.21
C ALA A 2 -14.43 -24.08 27.29
N ASP A 3 -13.70 -23.09 27.73
CA ASP A 3 -14.10 -21.67 27.75
C ASP A 3 -14.24 -21.21 26.30
N GLU A 4 -15.43 -21.24 25.72
CA GLU A 4 -15.71 -20.74 24.37
C GLU A 4 -15.69 -19.21 24.42
N ARG A 5 -14.49 -18.66 24.31
CA ARG A 5 -14.31 -17.22 24.14
C ARG A 5 -14.90 -16.78 22.81
N THR A 6 -15.63 -15.68 22.83
CA THR A 6 -16.13 -15.05 21.59
C THR A 6 -14.97 -14.52 20.75
N ASP A 7 -15.16 -14.42 19.44
CA ASP A 7 -14.16 -13.83 18.53
C ASP A 7 -13.75 -12.42 18.94
N VAL A 8 -14.67 -11.65 19.50
CA VAL A 8 -14.42 -10.32 20.06
C VAL A 8 -13.44 -10.39 21.23
N GLU A 9 -13.68 -11.29 22.21
CA GLU A 9 -12.79 -11.46 23.36
C GLU A 9 -11.38 -11.90 22.94
N ILE A 10 -11.27 -12.78 21.96
CA ILE A 10 -10.00 -13.22 21.39
C ILE A 10 -9.26 -12.02 20.76
N ALA A 11 -9.96 -11.22 19.95
CA ALA A 11 -9.40 -10.05 19.28
C ALA A 11 -8.97 -8.96 20.27
N LEU A 12 -9.77 -8.66 21.29
CA LEU A 12 -9.43 -7.72 22.37
C LEU A 12 -8.25 -8.21 23.22
N ALA A 13 -8.19 -9.50 23.55
CA ALA A 13 -7.05 -10.06 24.26
C ALA A 13 -5.74 -9.99 23.45
N LYS A 14 -5.83 -10.15 22.13
CA LYS A 14 -4.69 -9.97 21.21
C LYS A 14 -4.25 -8.51 21.15
N GLU A 15 -5.20 -7.58 21.03
CA GLU A 15 -4.94 -6.13 21.07
C GLU A 15 -4.20 -5.73 22.34
N GLY A 16 -4.69 -6.15 23.52
CA GLY A 16 -4.06 -5.86 24.79
C GLY A 16 -2.62 -6.39 24.91
N ARG A 17 -2.33 -7.57 24.33
CA ARG A 17 -0.94 -8.11 24.29
C ARG A 17 -0.05 -7.28 23.38
N LEU A 18 -0.55 -6.85 22.22
CA LEU A 18 0.20 -6.04 21.27
C LEU A 18 0.49 -4.64 21.83
N LEU A 19 -0.50 -4.00 22.48
CA LEU A 19 -0.31 -2.71 23.14
C LEU A 19 0.76 -2.78 24.23
N LYS A 20 0.72 -3.80 25.09
CA LYS A 20 1.75 -4.01 26.13
C LYS A 20 3.14 -4.20 25.51
N LYS A 21 3.23 -4.97 24.40
CA LYS A 21 4.50 -5.15 23.67
C LYS A 21 5.01 -3.84 23.10
N LEU A 22 4.15 -3.04 22.47
CA LEU A 22 4.53 -1.74 21.89
C LEU A 22 5.00 -0.76 22.98
N THR A 23 4.30 -0.66 24.11
CA THR A 23 4.71 0.19 25.23
C THR A 23 6.11 -0.18 25.71
N ARG A 24 6.37 -1.47 25.94
CA ARG A 24 7.70 -1.95 26.36
C ARG A 24 8.78 -1.62 25.33
N LEU A 25 8.52 -1.89 24.04
CA LEU A 25 9.48 -1.60 22.96
C LEU A 25 9.78 -0.11 22.86
N HIS A 26 8.77 0.75 23.04
CA HIS A 26 8.96 2.19 23.05
C HIS A 26 9.84 2.66 24.21
N GLU A 27 9.65 2.10 25.40
CA GLU A 27 10.50 2.38 26.56
C GLU A 27 11.96 1.91 26.33
N GLU A 28 12.14 0.71 25.78
CA GLU A 28 13.47 0.17 25.40
C GLU A 28 14.16 1.07 24.35
N GLN A 29 13.44 1.53 23.33
CA GLN A 29 13.95 2.44 22.31
C GLN A 29 14.45 3.77 22.92
N ASN A 30 13.64 4.38 23.80
CA ASN A 30 14.02 5.63 24.45
C ASN A 30 15.31 5.47 25.29
N LEU A 31 15.43 4.39 26.04
CA LEU A 31 16.62 4.09 26.84
C LEU A 31 17.86 3.88 25.96
N LEU A 32 17.74 3.07 24.92
CA LEU A 32 18.85 2.77 23.99
C LEU A 32 19.32 4.03 23.25
N TYR A 33 18.38 4.88 22.83
CA TYR A 33 18.69 6.15 22.18
C TYR A 33 19.47 7.08 23.13
N GLN A 34 19.04 7.20 24.39
CA GLN A 34 19.74 8.01 25.41
C GLN A 34 21.15 7.47 25.72
N GLN A 35 21.35 6.16 25.61
CA GLN A 35 22.65 5.50 25.82
C GLN A 35 23.55 5.47 24.59
N ASN A 36 23.11 6.02 23.44
CA ASN A 36 23.80 5.98 22.15
C ASN A 36 24.12 4.56 21.65
N ILE A 37 23.26 3.55 21.94
CA ILE A 37 23.42 2.16 21.50
C ILE A 37 22.64 1.98 20.19
N HIS A 38 23.25 2.38 19.06
CA HIS A 38 22.57 2.53 17.79
C HIS A 38 22.11 1.22 17.13
N ASP A 39 22.92 0.17 17.17
CA ASP A 39 22.59 -1.10 16.51
C ASP A 39 21.39 -1.78 17.14
N ILE A 40 21.38 -1.91 18.48
CA ILE A 40 20.27 -2.51 19.21
C ILE A 40 19.03 -1.60 19.13
N PHE A 41 19.20 -0.28 19.15
CA PHE A 41 18.12 0.66 18.93
C PHE A 41 17.44 0.41 17.57
N TYR A 42 18.23 0.25 16.49
CA TYR A 42 17.69 -0.04 15.17
C TYR A 42 16.90 -1.34 15.14
N GLU A 43 17.42 -2.43 15.73
CA GLU A 43 16.67 -3.70 15.83
C GLU A 43 15.35 -3.54 16.59
N LYS A 44 15.33 -2.77 17.67
CA LYS A 44 14.10 -2.48 18.43
C LYS A 44 13.11 -1.62 17.64
N THR A 45 13.56 -0.73 16.76
CA THR A 45 12.65 0.01 15.87
C THR A 45 11.96 -0.93 14.87
N LEU A 46 12.66 -1.94 14.34
CA LEU A 46 12.07 -2.94 13.47
C LEU A 46 11.08 -3.87 14.21
N GLU A 47 11.39 -4.24 15.46
CA GLU A 47 10.44 -5.00 16.28
C GLU A 47 9.16 -4.20 16.58
N PHE A 48 9.31 -2.91 16.85
CA PHE A 48 8.20 -1.99 17.09
C PHE A 48 7.34 -1.83 15.84
N GLU A 49 7.95 -1.60 14.68
CA GLU A 49 7.24 -1.51 13.39
C GLU A 49 6.41 -2.76 13.14
N SER A 50 7.02 -3.95 13.24
CA SER A 50 6.33 -5.23 13.04
C SER A 50 5.17 -5.46 14.01
N ALA A 51 5.29 -5.00 15.26
CA ALA A 51 4.23 -5.10 16.24
C ALA A 51 3.08 -4.10 15.95
N SER A 52 3.41 -2.90 15.45
CA SER A 52 2.45 -1.87 15.06
C SER A 52 1.58 -2.33 13.89
N GLU A 53 2.18 -2.95 12.86
CA GLU A 53 1.44 -3.54 11.74
C GLU A 53 0.44 -4.61 12.21
N LYS A 54 0.87 -5.48 13.12
CA LYS A 54 0.00 -6.51 13.71
C LYS A 54 -1.14 -5.90 14.54
N LEU A 55 -0.88 -4.80 15.26
CA LEU A 55 -1.92 -4.07 16.00
C LEU A 55 -2.92 -3.44 15.04
N THR A 56 -2.45 -2.77 14.00
CA THR A 56 -3.30 -2.14 12.96
C THR A 56 -4.23 -3.16 12.31
N LEU A 57 -3.70 -4.31 11.89
CA LEU A 57 -4.51 -5.37 11.29
C LEU A 57 -5.55 -5.93 12.28
N ASN A 58 -5.17 -6.11 13.55
CA ASN A 58 -6.09 -6.57 14.57
C ASN A 58 -7.19 -5.54 14.87
N ALA A 59 -6.84 -4.26 14.95
CA ALA A 59 -7.80 -3.18 15.17
C ALA A 59 -8.85 -3.09 14.07
N ARG A 60 -8.46 -3.33 12.80
CA ARG A 60 -9.40 -3.42 11.67
C ARG A 60 -10.34 -4.63 11.74
N THR A 61 -9.92 -5.70 12.41
CA THR A 61 -10.73 -6.91 12.57
C THR A 61 -11.79 -6.77 13.67
N ILE A 62 -11.50 -6.03 14.75
CA ILE A 62 -12.39 -5.93 15.92
C ILE A 62 -13.81 -5.45 15.56
N PRO A 63 -14.01 -4.36 14.80
CA PRO A 63 -15.37 -3.96 14.41
C PRO A 63 -16.11 -5.04 13.62
N VAL A 64 -15.41 -5.77 12.75
CA VAL A 64 -16.00 -6.79 11.88
C VAL A 64 -16.51 -7.97 12.69
N VAL A 65 -15.74 -8.44 13.68
CA VAL A 65 -16.14 -9.58 14.54
C VAL A 65 -17.24 -9.24 15.55
N THR A 66 -17.65 -7.96 15.66
CA THR A 66 -18.86 -7.61 16.45
C THR A 66 -20.14 -8.08 15.80
N GLY A 67 -20.11 -8.48 14.52
CA GLY A 67 -21.29 -8.90 13.77
C GLY A 67 -22.19 -7.76 13.30
N ARG A 68 -21.81 -6.49 13.50
CA ARG A 68 -22.58 -5.35 13.00
C ARG A 68 -22.59 -5.35 11.47
N PRO A 69 -23.77 -5.28 10.80
CA PRO A 69 -23.86 -5.40 9.33
C PRO A 69 -23.05 -4.37 8.54
N SER A 70 -22.89 -3.14 9.09
CA SER A 70 -22.12 -2.06 8.43
C SER A 70 -20.62 -2.09 8.75
N ALA A 71 -20.16 -2.93 9.68
CA ALA A 71 -18.82 -2.86 10.25
C ALA A 71 -17.69 -2.93 9.20
N GLN A 72 -17.82 -3.80 8.21
CA GLN A 72 -16.84 -3.91 7.14
C GLN A 72 -16.75 -2.61 6.33
N MET A 73 -17.89 -2.03 5.99
CA MET A 73 -17.95 -0.78 5.24
C MET A 73 -17.42 0.40 6.06
N ASP A 74 -17.75 0.44 7.36
CA ASP A 74 -17.26 1.49 8.27
C ASP A 74 -15.72 1.45 8.37
N VAL A 75 -15.11 0.26 8.47
CA VAL A 75 -13.65 0.08 8.47
C VAL A 75 -13.03 0.49 7.12
N GLU A 76 -13.66 0.14 6.01
CA GLU A 76 -13.18 0.53 4.67
C GLU A 76 -13.20 2.05 4.47
N LEU A 77 -14.23 2.74 4.97
CA LEU A 77 -14.32 4.21 4.94
C LEU A 77 -13.21 4.88 5.79
N ILE A 78 -12.91 4.32 6.95
CA ILE A 78 -11.79 4.79 7.76
C ILE A 78 -10.47 4.62 7.01
N MET A 79 -10.25 3.43 6.43
CA MET A 79 -9.01 3.17 5.67
C MET A 79 -8.87 4.11 4.47
N GLU A 80 -9.96 4.40 3.76
CA GLU A 80 -9.96 5.33 2.63
C GLU A 80 -9.55 6.76 3.05
N LYS A 81 -10.03 7.20 4.22
CA LYS A 81 -9.67 8.51 4.76
C LYS A 81 -8.22 8.58 5.23
N GLU A 82 -7.75 7.54 5.92
CA GLU A 82 -6.40 7.52 6.52
C GLU A 82 -5.31 7.14 5.49
N ILE A 83 -5.66 6.39 4.46
CA ILE A 83 -4.77 5.93 3.39
C ILE A 83 -5.40 6.26 2.04
N PRO A 84 -5.40 7.53 1.62
CA PRO A 84 -6.02 7.92 0.36
C PRO A 84 -5.24 7.33 -0.81
N VAL A 85 -5.87 6.42 -1.54
CA VAL A 85 -5.33 5.80 -2.75
C VAL A 85 -5.99 6.46 -3.96
N GLU A 86 -5.16 7.11 -4.78
CA GLU A 86 -5.63 7.75 -6.01
C GLU A 86 -5.52 6.77 -7.17
N MET A 87 -6.55 6.66 -7.99
CA MET A 87 -6.57 5.79 -9.16
C MET A 87 -7.33 6.42 -10.31
N GLY A 88 -6.91 6.11 -11.52
CA GLY A 88 -7.61 6.53 -12.71
C GLY A 88 -6.89 6.18 -13.98
N PHE A 89 -7.44 6.65 -15.12
CA PHE A 89 -6.79 6.53 -16.43
C PHE A 89 -6.29 7.90 -16.85
N THR A 90 -5.05 7.98 -17.29
CA THR A 90 -4.44 9.22 -17.79
C THR A 90 -4.99 9.58 -19.18
N GLU A 91 -4.74 10.80 -19.64
CA GLU A 91 -5.07 11.24 -21.00
C GLU A 91 -4.46 10.35 -22.10
N GLN A 92 -3.39 9.62 -21.77
CA GLN A 92 -2.76 8.63 -22.66
C GLN A 92 -3.49 7.28 -22.66
N GLY A 93 -4.51 7.11 -21.81
CA GLY A 93 -5.18 5.85 -21.59
C GLY A 93 -4.39 4.85 -20.72
N TRP A 94 -3.38 5.31 -19.98
CA TRP A 94 -2.63 4.48 -19.04
C TRP A 94 -3.36 4.42 -17.68
N PHE A 95 -3.43 3.24 -17.08
CA PHE A 95 -3.90 3.14 -15.71
C PHE A 95 -2.83 3.67 -14.76
N GLN A 96 -3.23 4.51 -13.81
CA GLN A 96 -2.40 5.05 -12.75
C GLN A 96 -3.00 4.73 -11.39
N LEU A 97 -2.14 4.30 -10.47
CA LEU A 97 -2.42 4.09 -9.06
C LEU A 97 -1.35 4.81 -8.24
N ARG A 98 -1.74 5.63 -7.25
CA ARG A 98 -0.82 6.32 -6.34
C ARG A 98 -1.18 5.99 -4.90
N MET A 99 -0.20 5.56 -4.13
CA MET A 99 -0.30 5.25 -2.71
C MET A 99 0.57 6.23 -1.92
N PRO A 100 0.07 6.82 -0.82
CA PRO A 100 0.78 7.86 -0.06
C PRO A 100 1.89 7.30 0.85
N MET A 101 2.57 6.26 0.42
CA MET A 101 3.64 5.60 1.16
C MET A 101 4.58 4.82 0.23
N LEU A 102 5.78 4.57 0.71
CA LEU A 102 6.67 3.56 0.11
C LEU A 102 6.19 2.17 0.54
N LEU A 103 6.19 1.22 -0.41
CA LEU A 103 5.81 -0.16 -0.10
C LEU A 103 6.78 -0.78 0.90
N PRO A 104 6.30 -1.64 1.83
CA PRO A 104 7.13 -2.28 2.83
C PRO A 104 8.13 -3.26 2.20
N GLN A 105 9.15 -3.63 2.98
CA GLN A 105 10.09 -4.67 2.58
C GLN A 105 9.43 -6.06 2.64
N LYS A 106 9.87 -6.96 1.76
CA LYS A 106 9.44 -8.37 1.75
C LYS A 106 9.65 -9.04 3.11
N GLY A 107 8.75 -9.95 3.44
CA GLY A 107 8.87 -10.79 4.63
C GLY A 107 8.50 -10.14 5.97
N LYS A 108 8.08 -8.86 5.98
CA LYS A 108 7.71 -8.13 7.21
C LYS A 108 6.20 -7.98 7.45
N GLY A 109 5.37 -8.82 6.83
CA GLY A 109 3.91 -8.81 7.02
C GLY A 109 3.16 -7.77 6.18
N GLY A 110 3.85 -7.04 5.32
CA GLY A 110 3.29 -5.95 4.53
C GLY A 110 2.21 -6.35 3.53
N SER A 111 2.20 -7.60 3.05
CA SER A 111 1.21 -8.07 2.07
C SER A 111 -0.23 -7.95 2.57
N GLN A 112 -0.50 -8.35 3.81
CA GLN A 112 -1.85 -8.23 4.39
C GLN A 112 -2.24 -6.78 4.66
N TYR A 113 -1.28 -5.95 5.08
CA TYR A 113 -1.48 -4.52 5.27
C TYR A 113 -1.89 -3.86 3.96
N ILE A 114 -1.11 -4.07 2.89
CA ILE A 114 -1.40 -3.53 1.55
C ILE A 114 -2.77 -4.02 1.06
N ARG A 115 -3.03 -5.32 1.16
CA ARG A 115 -4.31 -5.90 0.74
C ARG A 115 -5.48 -5.25 1.46
N GLY A 116 -5.33 -4.95 2.75
CA GLY A 116 -6.39 -4.41 3.58
C GLY A 116 -6.95 -3.06 3.11
N PHE A 117 -6.13 -2.21 2.48
CA PHE A 117 -6.59 -0.92 1.95
C PHE A 117 -6.68 -0.87 0.43
N LEU A 118 -5.75 -1.53 -0.29
CA LEU A 118 -5.68 -1.45 -1.74
C LEU A 118 -6.82 -2.21 -2.43
N TYR A 119 -7.11 -3.42 -1.97
CA TYR A 119 -8.15 -4.24 -2.59
C TYR A 119 -9.55 -3.60 -2.50
N PRO A 120 -10.02 -3.11 -1.34
CA PRO A 120 -11.28 -2.37 -1.27
C PRO A 120 -11.30 -1.12 -2.13
N ALA A 121 -10.22 -0.34 -2.16
CA ALA A 121 -10.10 0.84 -3.00
C ALA A 121 -10.22 0.50 -4.50
N MET A 122 -9.52 -0.55 -4.95
CA MET A 122 -9.60 -1.05 -6.32
C MET A 122 -11.01 -1.53 -6.68
N MET A 123 -11.68 -2.24 -5.76
CA MET A 123 -13.05 -2.72 -5.97
C MET A 123 -14.05 -1.57 -6.11
N ARG A 124 -13.89 -0.50 -5.33
CA ARG A 124 -14.73 0.71 -5.45
C ARG A 124 -14.47 1.43 -6.77
N PHE A 125 -13.21 1.63 -7.11
CA PHE A 125 -12.81 2.24 -8.38
C PHE A 125 -13.46 1.51 -9.57
N MET A 126 -13.34 0.19 -9.64
CA MET A 126 -13.86 -0.62 -10.74
C MET A 126 -15.41 -0.69 -10.78
N ARG A 127 -16.09 -0.51 -9.66
CA ARG A 127 -17.56 -0.38 -9.66
C ARG A 127 -18.04 0.94 -10.29
N ASN A 128 -17.26 1.99 -10.09
CA ASN A 128 -17.59 3.33 -10.56
C ASN A 128 -17.08 3.58 -11.98
N ASP A 129 -16.00 2.94 -12.38
CA ASP A 129 -15.46 3.03 -13.74
C ASP A 129 -15.94 1.83 -14.58
N GLN A 130 -16.85 2.10 -15.51
CA GLN A 130 -17.43 1.08 -16.39
C GLN A 130 -16.53 0.70 -17.58
N ARG A 131 -15.34 1.28 -17.69
CA ARG A 131 -14.38 0.96 -18.75
C ARG A 131 -13.89 -0.48 -18.57
N ALA A 132 -14.25 -1.35 -19.50
CA ALA A 132 -13.80 -2.75 -19.53
C ALA A 132 -12.37 -2.90 -20.10
N LEU A 133 -11.51 -1.89 -19.92
CA LEU A 133 -10.15 -1.91 -20.44
C LEU A 133 -9.32 -2.93 -19.66
N ARG A 134 -8.91 -3.99 -20.34
CA ARG A 134 -7.88 -4.91 -19.88
C ARG A 134 -6.73 -4.91 -20.86
N TYR A 135 -5.56 -4.53 -20.38
CA TYR A 135 -4.35 -4.54 -21.18
C TYR A 135 -3.95 -5.98 -21.49
N LYS A 136 -3.82 -6.34 -22.78
CA LYS A 136 -3.42 -7.69 -23.19
C LYS A 136 -1.92 -7.87 -23.10
N GLU A 137 -1.14 -6.96 -23.68
CA GLU A 137 0.30 -6.88 -23.55
C GLU A 137 0.66 -5.56 -22.90
N CYS A 138 1.24 -5.60 -21.71
CA CYS A 138 1.47 -4.40 -20.93
C CYS A 138 2.83 -4.40 -20.23
N ILE A 139 3.18 -3.22 -19.76
CA ILE A 139 4.28 -3.02 -18.82
C ILE A 139 3.68 -2.47 -17.54
N LEU A 140 3.95 -3.16 -16.44
CA LEU A 140 3.65 -2.75 -15.08
C LEU A 140 4.86 -2.00 -14.54
N ILE A 141 4.68 -0.72 -14.28
CA ILE A 141 5.74 0.18 -13.86
C ILE A 141 5.55 0.53 -12.39
N TYR A 142 6.59 0.34 -11.60
CA TYR A 142 6.67 0.79 -10.22
C TYR A 142 7.64 1.96 -10.11
N ARG A 143 7.13 3.13 -9.74
CA ARG A 143 7.91 4.34 -9.50
C ARG A 143 7.87 4.66 -8.01
N HIS A 144 9.01 4.47 -7.33
CA HIS A 144 9.15 4.83 -5.93
C HIS A 144 9.67 6.26 -5.81
N VAL A 145 8.86 7.14 -5.25
CA VAL A 145 9.23 8.53 -5.02
C VAL A 145 9.65 8.68 -3.56
N TYR A 146 10.92 8.99 -3.36
CA TYR A 146 11.49 9.23 -2.04
C TYR A 146 11.40 10.71 -1.69
N SER A 147 11.12 11.03 -0.41
CA SER A 147 11.16 12.42 0.04
C SER A 147 12.57 13.00 -0.09
N ARG A 148 12.67 14.27 -0.47
CA ARG A 148 13.95 15.03 -0.54
C ARG A 148 14.70 15.05 0.80
N THR A 149 14.00 14.86 1.91
CA THR A 149 14.57 14.78 3.25
C THR A 149 15.07 13.38 3.61
N TYR A 150 14.88 12.39 2.71
CA TYR A 150 15.27 11.01 2.96
C TYR A 150 16.78 10.84 2.73
N ASP A 151 17.45 10.16 3.65
CA ASP A 151 18.88 9.83 3.50
C ASP A 151 19.03 8.80 2.37
N GLU A 152 19.86 9.09 1.37
CA GLU A 152 20.13 8.21 0.22
C GLU A 152 20.52 6.78 0.61
N ARG A 153 21.17 6.61 1.76
CA ARG A 153 21.52 5.29 2.31
C ARG A 153 20.31 4.42 2.69
N LYS A 154 19.12 5.02 2.73
CA LYS A 154 17.86 4.35 3.06
C LYS A 154 17.05 3.99 1.82
N TYR A 155 17.53 4.31 0.60
CA TYR A 155 16.86 3.87 -0.62
C TYR A 155 16.84 2.34 -0.65
N ARG A 156 15.72 1.80 -1.09
CA ARG A 156 15.46 0.36 -1.06
C ARG A 156 15.79 -0.23 -2.41
N ASP A 157 16.45 -1.37 -2.42
CA ASP A 157 16.60 -2.18 -3.62
C ASP A 157 15.23 -2.69 -4.07
N HIS A 158 14.95 -2.59 -5.36
CA HIS A 158 13.64 -2.94 -5.92
C HIS A 158 13.26 -4.41 -5.69
N ASP A 159 14.22 -5.31 -5.59
CA ASP A 159 14.01 -6.74 -5.33
C ASP A 159 13.59 -7.04 -3.88
N ASN A 160 13.83 -6.10 -2.96
CA ASN A 160 13.49 -6.23 -1.53
C ASN A 160 12.17 -5.56 -1.15
N ILE A 161 11.39 -5.09 -2.12
CA ILE A 161 10.09 -4.43 -1.89
C ILE A 161 8.94 -5.42 -2.10
N GLU A 162 7.89 -5.33 -1.27
CA GLU A 162 6.68 -6.16 -1.39
C GLU A 162 5.79 -5.65 -2.52
N LEU A 163 5.97 -6.21 -3.70
CA LEU A 163 5.25 -5.82 -4.91
C LEU A 163 4.13 -6.80 -5.29
N ASN A 164 4.21 -8.05 -4.85
CA ASN A 164 3.31 -9.11 -5.31
C ASN A 164 1.84 -8.78 -5.04
N MET A 165 1.52 -8.32 -3.83
CA MET A 165 0.14 -7.98 -3.49
C MET A 165 -0.44 -6.84 -4.33
N VAL A 166 0.41 -5.87 -4.71
CA VAL A 166 0.01 -4.76 -5.60
C VAL A 166 -0.19 -5.29 -7.01
N THR A 167 0.77 -6.09 -7.51
CA THR A 167 0.67 -6.76 -8.83
C THR A 167 -0.62 -7.55 -8.94
N ASP A 168 -0.89 -8.46 -7.99
CA ASP A 168 -2.08 -9.31 -7.99
C ASP A 168 -3.37 -8.48 -7.98
N THR A 169 -3.42 -7.43 -7.15
CA THR A 169 -4.60 -6.57 -7.04
C THR A 169 -4.88 -5.81 -8.34
N VAL A 170 -3.83 -5.29 -8.99
CA VAL A 170 -3.94 -4.55 -10.26
C VAL A 170 -4.24 -5.53 -11.40
N ALA A 171 -3.55 -6.67 -11.47
CA ALA A 171 -3.68 -7.64 -12.54
C ALA A 171 -5.12 -8.14 -12.70
N VAL A 172 -5.75 -8.56 -11.61
CA VAL A 172 -7.12 -9.10 -11.61
C VAL A 172 -8.12 -8.14 -12.27
N ARG A 173 -7.85 -6.84 -12.25
CA ARG A 173 -8.81 -5.82 -12.68
C ARG A 173 -8.43 -5.10 -13.98
N VAL A 174 -7.15 -4.83 -14.18
CA VAL A 174 -6.66 -3.93 -15.24
C VAL A 174 -5.94 -4.69 -16.35
N MET A 175 -5.36 -5.85 -16.05
CA MET A 175 -4.60 -6.64 -17.02
C MET A 175 -5.37 -7.91 -17.43
N ALA A 176 -5.08 -8.44 -18.60
CA ALA A 176 -5.63 -9.70 -19.06
C ALA A 176 -5.04 -10.86 -18.25
N ASP A 177 -3.72 -10.79 -17.97
CA ASP A 177 -2.96 -11.75 -17.17
C ASP A 177 -1.62 -11.09 -16.77
N ASP A 178 -1.05 -11.49 -15.64
CA ASP A 178 0.26 -11.05 -15.14
C ASP A 178 1.40 -11.99 -15.54
N SER A 179 1.12 -12.97 -16.40
CA SER A 179 2.13 -13.92 -16.88
C SER A 179 3.31 -13.19 -17.56
N PRO A 180 4.55 -13.71 -17.45
CA PRO A 180 5.74 -13.05 -18.00
C PRO A 180 5.72 -12.80 -19.51
N MET A 181 4.86 -13.51 -20.22
CA MET A 181 4.70 -13.34 -21.66
C MET A 181 3.85 -12.13 -22.01
N LEU A 182 2.90 -11.76 -21.16
CA LEU A 182 1.93 -10.70 -21.40
C LEU A 182 2.25 -9.44 -20.59
N CYS A 183 2.79 -9.58 -19.37
CA CYS A 183 3.16 -8.47 -18.50
C CYS A 183 4.68 -8.43 -18.29
N ARG A 184 5.29 -7.27 -18.50
CA ARG A 184 6.68 -6.98 -18.15
C ARG A 184 6.70 -6.00 -17.00
N HIS A 185 7.74 -6.08 -16.17
CA HIS A 185 7.91 -5.17 -15.06
C HIS A 185 9.04 -4.17 -15.34
N TYR A 186 8.81 -2.92 -14.96
CA TYR A 186 9.82 -1.88 -14.98
C TYR A 186 9.81 -1.17 -13.61
N TYR A 187 10.99 -0.90 -13.11
CA TYR A 187 11.17 -0.28 -11.79
C TYR A 187 12.00 0.98 -11.94
N CYS A 188 11.53 2.07 -11.35
CA CYS A 188 12.26 3.31 -11.32
C CYS A 188 12.07 4.02 -9.97
N SER A 189 12.94 4.99 -9.71
CA SER A 189 12.91 5.80 -8.50
C SER A 189 13.02 7.27 -8.86
N ALA A 190 12.40 8.11 -8.05
CA ALA A 190 12.48 9.55 -8.17
C ALA A 190 12.57 10.18 -6.78
N VAL A 191 12.92 11.47 -6.74
CA VAL A 191 12.93 12.27 -5.53
C VAL A 191 11.83 13.33 -5.64
N GLY A 192 11.01 13.45 -4.60
CA GLY A 192 9.90 14.38 -4.53
C GLY A 192 9.72 15.00 -3.15
N ASP A 193 8.69 15.80 -2.98
CA ASP A 193 8.42 16.47 -1.70
C ASP A 193 7.86 15.49 -0.66
N ASN A 194 7.03 14.53 -1.10
CA ASN A 194 6.46 13.50 -0.24
C ASN A 194 6.76 12.10 -0.78
N GLU A 195 7.06 11.18 0.12
CA GLU A 195 7.23 9.78 -0.24
C GLU A 195 5.92 9.15 -0.71
N ARG A 196 6.01 8.34 -1.76
CA ARG A 196 4.86 7.63 -2.33
C ARG A 196 5.29 6.51 -3.27
N THR A 197 4.38 5.61 -3.55
CA THR A 197 4.53 4.63 -4.62
C THR A 197 3.50 4.92 -5.71
N GLU A 198 3.98 5.06 -6.92
CA GLU A 198 3.16 5.19 -8.12
C GLU A 198 3.27 3.90 -8.94
N VAL A 199 2.12 3.42 -9.41
CA VAL A 199 2.05 2.23 -10.24
C VAL A 199 1.32 2.59 -11.52
N TYR A 200 1.92 2.25 -12.67
CA TYR A 200 1.30 2.47 -13.96
C TYR A 200 1.17 1.15 -14.72
N VAL A 201 0.05 0.96 -15.39
CA VAL A 201 -0.11 -0.09 -16.39
C VAL A 201 -0.26 0.57 -17.73
N ILE A 202 0.67 0.29 -18.62
CA ILE A 202 0.71 0.90 -19.96
C ILE A 202 0.73 -0.18 -21.04
N PRO A 203 0.17 0.06 -22.23
CA PRO A 203 0.40 -0.82 -23.37
C PRO A 203 1.90 -0.96 -23.64
N ARG A 204 2.34 -2.15 -24.01
CA ARG A 204 3.75 -2.40 -24.34
C ARG A 204 4.28 -1.50 -25.46
N SER A 205 3.42 -1.12 -26.40
CA SER A 205 3.76 -0.16 -27.50
C SER A 205 4.16 1.21 -26.98
N ASP A 206 3.68 1.61 -25.79
CA ASP A 206 3.82 2.96 -25.26
C ASP A 206 5.05 3.13 -24.37
N PHE A 207 5.87 2.07 -24.23
CA PHE A 207 7.00 2.09 -23.30
C PHE A 207 8.04 3.16 -23.61
N PHE A 208 8.34 3.41 -24.88
CA PHE A 208 9.27 4.48 -25.28
C PHE A 208 8.71 5.86 -24.90
N LYS A 209 7.41 6.07 -25.10
CA LYS A 209 6.74 7.30 -24.68
C LYS A 209 6.80 7.49 -23.17
N TRP A 210 6.69 6.40 -22.40
CA TRP A 210 6.89 6.43 -20.96
C TRP A 210 8.30 6.91 -20.59
N LEU A 211 9.34 6.33 -21.19
CA LEU A 211 10.74 6.69 -20.92
C LEU A 211 11.04 8.17 -21.20
N GLU A 212 10.42 8.75 -22.22
CA GLU A 212 10.52 10.19 -22.53
C GLU A 212 9.86 11.07 -21.47
N MET A 213 8.86 10.54 -20.77
CA MET A 213 8.07 11.29 -19.77
C MET A 213 8.52 11.05 -18.33
N GLU A 214 9.23 9.97 -18.05
CA GLU A 214 9.52 9.47 -16.70
C GLU A 214 10.14 10.53 -15.79
N ASP A 215 11.12 11.28 -16.29
CA ASP A 215 11.83 12.33 -15.54
C ASP A 215 11.03 13.63 -15.43
N HIS A 216 9.93 13.74 -16.15
CA HIS A 216 9.10 14.95 -16.24
C HIS A 216 7.71 14.79 -15.61
N ILE A 217 7.45 13.65 -14.93
CA ILE A 217 6.19 13.44 -14.23
C ILE A 217 6.07 14.43 -13.08
N PRO A 218 5.02 15.28 -13.08
CA PRO A 218 4.85 16.28 -12.04
C PRO A 218 4.57 15.66 -10.66
N GLU A 219 4.81 16.40 -9.60
CA GLU A 219 4.53 15.95 -8.21
C GLU A 219 3.07 15.52 -8.01
N SER A 220 2.14 16.18 -8.68
CA SER A 220 0.71 15.82 -8.68
C SER A 220 0.41 14.51 -9.42
N GLY A 221 1.40 13.88 -10.08
CA GLY A 221 1.20 12.76 -10.98
C GLY A 221 0.72 13.19 -12.37
N LEU A 222 0.49 12.23 -13.25
CA LEU A 222 -0.14 12.49 -14.54
C LEU A 222 -1.62 12.84 -14.32
N LYS A 223 -2.15 13.72 -15.17
CA LYS A 223 -3.58 14.05 -15.12
C LYS A 223 -4.41 12.80 -15.37
N VAL A 224 -5.32 12.53 -14.45
CA VAL A 224 -6.30 11.46 -14.56
C VAL A 224 -7.58 12.05 -15.13
N GLU A 225 -8.18 11.40 -16.12
CA GLU A 225 -9.49 11.78 -16.58
C GLU A 225 -10.50 11.65 -15.44
N ASN A 226 -11.00 12.77 -14.97
CA ASN A 226 -12.03 12.80 -13.94
C ASN A 226 -13.31 12.18 -14.53
N ASN A 227 -13.69 11.03 -14.00
CA ASN A 227 -15.06 10.56 -14.18
C ASN A 227 -15.94 11.42 -13.23
N PRO A 228 -16.85 12.29 -13.73
CA PRO A 228 -17.52 13.33 -12.94
C PRO A 228 -18.53 12.81 -11.90
N SER A 229 -18.51 11.54 -11.53
CA SER A 229 -19.53 10.93 -10.67
C SER A 229 -19.04 10.51 -9.28
N ILE A 230 -17.84 10.88 -8.82
CA ILE A 230 -17.30 10.38 -7.53
C ILE A 230 -17.45 11.38 -6.38
N PHE A 231 -17.76 12.66 -6.65
CA PHE A 231 -17.98 13.68 -5.62
C PHE A 231 -19.32 14.40 -5.83
N GLY A 232 -20.41 13.68 -5.67
CA GLY A 232 -21.72 14.26 -5.78
C GLY A 232 -22.77 13.53 -4.93
N GLN A 233 -22.98 14.09 -3.75
CA GLN A 233 -24.06 13.94 -2.77
C GLN A 233 -23.80 12.97 -1.64
#